data_d2994fad31f6127a0b8f016391d00fcf
#
_entry.id   d2994fad31f6127a0b8f016391d00fcf
#
_cell.length_a   1.000
_cell.length_b   1.000
_cell.length_c   1.000
_cell.angle_alpha   90.00
_cell.angle_beta   90.00
_cell.angle_gamma   90.00
#
_symmetry.space_group_name_H-M   'P 1'
#
loop_
_entity.id
_entity.type
_entity.pdbx_description
1 polymer ?
#
loop_
_entity_poly.entity_id
_entity_poly.type
_entity_poly.pdbx_seq_one_letter_code
_entity_poly.pdbx_strand_id
1 'polypeptide(L)'
;MAQFDVYVNPNPTSRQFVPYVLDVQSDLIAQLPTRLVMPLSRVGVGEAKLPPNLCLPVEIDAEPLILMAHLAAPLAARLLKKPVTSLRHRASEVSAAMDTVISGF
;
A
#
# COMPACT_ATOMS: atom_id res chain seq x y z
N MET A 1 0.08 -1.28 -15.38
CA MET A 1 -0.16 -1.30 -13.93
C MET A 1 -1.05 -2.46 -13.57
N ALA A 2 -0.71 -3.17 -12.53
CA ALA A 2 -1.50 -4.31 -12.07
C ALA A 2 -1.79 -4.18 -10.58
N GLN A 3 -2.96 -4.69 -10.18
CA GLN A 3 -3.32 -4.75 -8.77
C GLN A 3 -2.24 -5.47 -7.98
N PHE A 4 -1.88 -4.95 -6.83
CA PHE A 4 -0.84 -5.44 -5.91
C PHE A 4 0.60 -5.19 -6.38
N ASP A 5 0.81 -4.37 -7.41
CA ASP A 5 2.15 -3.90 -7.73
C ASP A 5 2.60 -2.85 -6.72
N VAL A 6 3.90 -2.89 -6.40
CA VAL A 6 4.54 -1.96 -5.45
C VAL A 6 5.34 -0.93 -6.24
N TYR A 7 5.19 0.33 -5.89
CA TYR A 7 5.89 1.44 -6.54
C TYR A 7 6.64 2.27 -5.51
N VAL A 8 7.72 2.92 -5.95
CA VAL A 8 8.37 3.94 -5.12
C VAL A 8 7.36 5.06 -4.86
N ASN A 9 7.27 5.51 -3.62
CA ASN A 9 6.40 6.64 -3.27
C ASN A 9 6.78 7.86 -4.11
N PRO A 10 5.85 8.39 -4.93
CA PRO A 10 6.16 9.52 -5.81
C PRO A 10 6.37 10.84 -5.07
N ASN A 11 5.96 10.94 -3.80
CA ASN A 11 6.14 12.15 -3.00
C ASN A 11 7.49 12.12 -2.28
N PRO A 12 8.48 12.93 -2.72
CA PRO A 12 9.81 12.90 -2.12
C PRO A 12 9.82 13.37 -0.66
N THR A 13 8.86 14.20 -0.26
CA THR A 13 8.80 14.72 1.10
C THR A 13 8.52 13.63 2.13
N SER A 14 7.63 12.69 1.82
CA SER A 14 7.25 11.63 2.76
C SER A 14 8.03 10.33 2.54
N ARG A 15 8.87 10.24 1.51
CA ARG A 15 9.55 9.00 1.12
C ARG A 15 10.46 8.44 2.20
N GLN A 16 10.98 9.28 3.08
CA GLN A 16 11.85 8.83 4.16
C GLN A 16 11.09 7.99 5.20
N PHE A 17 9.77 8.20 5.33
CA PHE A 17 8.92 7.43 6.25
C PHE A 17 8.09 6.40 5.51
N VAL A 18 7.71 6.70 4.29
CA VAL A 18 6.87 5.87 3.42
C VAL A 18 7.62 5.67 2.11
N PRO A 19 8.55 4.72 2.05
CA PRO A 19 9.37 4.55 0.84
C PRO A 19 8.60 4.02 -0.36
N TYR A 20 7.51 3.27 -0.13
CA TYR A 20 6.75 2.63 -1.20
C TYR A 20 5.25 2.80 -1.00
N VAL A 21 4.50 2.60 -2.07
CA VAL A 21 3.05 2.50 -2.05
C VAL A 21 2.62 1.23 -2.78
N LEU A 22 1.53 0.63 -2.33
CA LEU A 22 0.96 -0.58 -2.92
C LEU A 22 -0.31 -0.21 -3.70
N ASP A 23 -0.36 -0.56 -4.97
CA ASP A 23 -1.56 -0.38 -5.80
C ASP A 23 -2.57 -1.48 -5.44
N VAL A 24 -3.73 -1.09 -4.93
CA VAL A 24 -4.77 -2.05 -4.53
C VAL A 24 -6.02 -1.95 -5.40
N GLN A 25 -6.01 -1.07 -6.39
CA GLN A 25 -7.17 -0.88 -7.26
C GLN A 25 -7.41 -2.08 -8.15
N SER A 26 -8.69 -2.52 -8.23
CA SER A 26 -9.07 -3.63 -9.09
C SER A 26 -8.68 -3.40 -10.54
N ASP A 27 -8.18 -4.44 -11.21
CA ASP A 27 -7.84 -4.38 -12.63
C ASP A 27 -9.09 -4.14 -13.51
N LEU A 28 -10.29 -4.37 -12.96
CA LEU A 28 -11.55 -4.09 -13.68
C LEU A 28 -11.75 -2.59 -13.95
N ILE A 29 -11.10 -1.73 -13.19
CA ILE A 29 -11.16 -0.27 -13.37
C ILE A 29 -9.77 0.31 -13.60
N ALA A 30 -8.91 -0.47 -14.27
CA ALA A 30 -7.52 -0.07 -14.52
C ALA A 30 -7.39 1.14 -15.44
N GLN A 31 -8.41 1.44 -16.25
CA GLN A 31 -8.39 2.54 -17.19
C GLN A 31 -8.61 3.92 -16.56
N LEU A 32 -8.97 3.96 -15.27
CA LEU A 32 -9.17 5.25 -14.60
C LEU A 32 -7.84 6.00 -14.48
N PRO A 33 -7.88 7.35 -14.49
CA PRO A 33 -6.66 8.15 -14.38
C PRO A 33 -6.04 8.14 -12.99
N THR A 34 -6.72 7.54 -12.02
CA THR A 34 -6.23 7.42 -10.63
C THR A 34 -6.10 5.97 -10.23
N ARG A 35 -5.19 5.72 -9.28
CA ARG A 35 -5.01 4.41 -8.66
C ARG A 35 -5.19 4.55 -7.16
N LEU A 36 -5.95 3.64 -6.55
CA LEU A 36 -6.04 3.59 -5.09
C LEU A 36 -4.82 2.86 -4.57
N VAL A 37 -4.07 3.53 -3.69
CA VAL A 37 -2.84 2.96 -3.14
C VAL A 37 -2.87 2.98 -1.61
N MET A 38 -2.10 2.07 -1.01
CA MET A 38 -1.86 2.01 0.43
C MET A 38 -0.39 2.30 0.70
N PRO A 39 -0.06 3.12 1.73
CA PRO A 39 1.34 3.38 2.04
C PRO A 39 1.99 2.18 2.72
N LEU A 40 3.26 1.97 2.38
CA LEU A 40 4.15 1.02 3.05
C LEU A 40 5.12 1.83 3.86
N SER A 41 4.91 1.88 5.17
CA SER A 41 5.66 2.74 6.08
C SER A 41 6.79 1.97 6.75
N ARG A 42 7.87 2.69 7.11
CA ARG A 42 8.94 2.08 7.87
C ARG A 42 8.45 1.70 9.27
N VAL A 43 9.00 0.61 9.79
CA VAL A 43 8.65 0.13 11.13
C VAL A 43 8.97 1.23 12.16
N GLY A 44 8.04 1.43 13.11
CA GLY A 44 8.20 2.45 14.14
C GLY A 44 7.52 3.77 13.83
N VAL A 45 6.90 3.91 12.65
CA VAL A 45 6.24 5.16 12.26
C VAL A 45 4.73 5.03 12.45
N GLY A 46 4.25 5.47 13.61
CA GLY A 46 2.81 5.62 13.88
C GLY A 46 2.01 4.34 14.07
N GLU A 47 2.64 3.17 14.08
CA GLU A 47 1.94 1.89 14.15
C GLU A 47 1.53 1.48 15.56
N ALA A 48 2.19 2.03 16.58
CA ALA A 48 2.03 1.58 17.97
C ALA A 48 0.62 1.76 18.53
N LYS A 49 -0.17 2.67 17.94
CA LYS A 49 -1.51 2.98 18.39
C LYS A 49 -2.60 2.35 17.55
N LEU A 50 -2.22 1.50 16.60
CA LEU A 50 -3.17 0.92 15.64
C LEU A 50 -3.47 -0.53 15.99
N PRO A 51 -4.71 -1.00 15.72
CA PRO A 51 -5.03 -2.41 15.84
C PRO A 51 -4.12 -3.26 14.94
N PRO A 52 -3.68 -4.44 15.41
CA PRO A 52 -2.76 -5.27 14.62
C PRO A 52 -3.28 -5.67 13.24
N ASN A 53 -4.59 -5.82 13.08
CA ASN A 53 -5.19 -6.22 11.81
C ASN A 53 -5.23 -5.10 10.76
N LEU A 54 -4.87 -3.86 11.13
CA LEU A 54 -4.70 -2.75 10.20
C LEU A 54 -3.25 -2.59 9.76
N CYS A 55 -2.32 -3.21 10.46
CA CYS A 55 -0.89 -3.05 10.22
C CYS A 55 -0.31 -4.37 9.75
N LEU A 56 -0.30 -4.58 8.43
CA LEU A 56 0.21 -5.81 7.84
C LEU A 56 1.71 -5.69 7.61
N PRO A 57 2.55 -6.50 8.29
CA PRO A 57 3.99 -6.46 8.05
C PRO A 57 4.32 -7.09 6.70
N VAL A 58 5.15 -6.41 5.92
CA VAL A 58 5.67 -6.90 4.64
C VAL A 58 7.14 -6.55 4.54
N GLU A 59 7.86 -7.22 3.61
CA GLU A 59 9.26 -6.96 3.39
C GLU A 59 9.48 -6.65 1.91
N ILE A 60 10.14 -5.53 1.62
CA ILE A 60 10.51 -5.11 0.27
C ILE A 60 12.01 -4.87 0.27
N ASP A 61 12.74 -5.57 -0.62
CA ASP A 61 14.21 -5.46 -0.72
C ASP A 61 14.89 -5.63 0.64
N ALA A 62 14.46 -6.65 1.38
CA ALA A 62 14.98 -6.99 2.72
C ALA A 62 14.70 -5.91 3.78
N GLU A 63 13.93 -4.88 3.46
CA GLU A 63 13.53 -3.87 4.44
C GLU A 63 12.15 -4.21 5.02
N PRO A 64 12.02 -4.31 6.36
CA PRO A 64 10.72 -4.54 6.99
C PRO A 64 9.87 -3.26 6.91
N LEU A 65 8.62 -3.42 6.47
CA LEU A 65 7.68 -2.32 6.30
C LEU A 65 6.33 -2.73 6.87
N ILE A 66 5.47 -1.74 7.10
CA ILE A 66 4.10 -1.96 7.55
C ILE A 66 3.14 -1.36 6.53
N LEU A 67 2.24 -2.19 6.02
CA LEU A 67 1.15 -1.74 5.16
C LEU A 67 0.06 -1.14 6.03
N MET A 68 -0.29 0.12 5.77
CA MET A 68 -1.30 0.85 6.55
C MET A 68 -2.57 1.03 5.74
N ALA A 69 -3.47 0.06 5.81
CA ALA A 69 -4.68 0.03 4.99
C ALA A 69 -5.61 1.22 5.25
N HIS A 70 -5.63 1.73 6.48
CA HIS A 70 -6.50 2.86 6.85
C HIS A 70 -6.07 4.19 6.22
N LEU A 71 -4.87 4.25 5.64
CA LEU A 71 -4.37 5.44 4.95
C LEU A 71 -4.45 5.31 3.43
N ALA A 72 -5.23 4.38 2.93
CA ALA A 72 -5.44 4.22 1.49
C ALA A 72 -5.96 5.52 0.89
N ALA A 73 -5.40 5.91 -0.24
CA ALA A 73 -5.73 7.19 -0.89
C ALA A 73 -5.51 7.08 -2.40
N PRO A 74 -6.20 7.92 -3.19
CA PRO A 74 -5.99 7.92 -4.63
C PRO A 74 -4.73 8.72 -4.99
N LEU A 75 -4.01 8.22 -5.99
CA LEU A 75 -2.91 8.95 -6.63
C LEU A 75 -3.15 8.98 -8.13
N ALA A 76 -2.65 10.02 -8.79
CA ALA A 76 -2.68 10.06 -10.25
C ALA A 76 -1.85 8.89 -10.79
N ALA A 77 -2.44 8.12 -11.70
CA ALA A 77 -1.78 6.92 -12.25
C ALA A 77 -0.44 7.28 -12.92
N ARG A 78 -0.33 8.46 -13.54
CA ARG A 78 0.89 8.91 -14.19
C ARG A 78 2.08 9.07 -13.24
N LEU A 79 1.84 9.15 -11.94
CA LEU A 79 2.91 9.29 -10.95
C LEU A 79 3.54 7.94 -10.58
N LEU A 80 2.87 6.84 -10.90
CA LEU A 80 3.37 5.49 -10.63
C LEU A 80 4.12 5.00 -11.85
N LYS A 81 5.45 5.00 -11.77
CA LYS A 81 6.30 4.80 -12.95
C LYS A 81 6.44 3.33 -13.29
N LYS A 82 7.34 2.63 -12.61
CA LYS A 82 7.66 1.24 -12.88
C LYS A 82 7.55 0.44 -11.59
N PRO A 83 6.85 -0.69 -11.59
CA PRO A 83 6.72 -1.47 -10.36
C PRO A 83 8.08 -2.00 -9.91
N VAL A 84 8.30 -1.94 -8.60
CA VAL A 84 9.50 -2.48 -7.96
C VAL A 84 9.35 -4.00 -7.79
N THR A 85 8.16 -4.43 -7.37
CA THR A 85 7.82 -5.82 -7.13
C THR A 85 6.29 -5.95 -7.05
N SER A 86 5.81 -7.13 -6.70
CA SER A 86 4.37 -7.40 -6.55
C SER A 86 4.11 -8.10 -5.22
N LEU A 87 3.00 -7.75 -4.57
CA LEU A 87 2.51 -8.43 -3.38
C LEU A 87 1.27 -9.27 -3.66
N ARG A 88 1.10 -9.71 -4.92
CA ARG A 88 -0.05 -10.52 -5.31
C ARG A 88 -0.19 -11.80 -4.46
N HIS A 89 0.92 -12.37 -4.02
CA HIS A 89 0.91 -13.55 -3.16
C HIS A 89 0.34 -13.28 -1.76
N ARG A 90 0.18 -11.99 -1.39
CA ARG A 90 -0.40 -11.56 -0.12
C ARG A 90 -1.78 -10.90 -0.31
N ALA A 91 -2.42 -11.14 -1.47
CA ALA A 91 -3.67 -10.45 -1.84
C ALA A 91 -4.79 -10.63 -0.81
N SER A 92 -4.97 -11.83 -0.28
CA SER A 92 -6.03 -12.08 0.70
C SER A 92 -5.80 -11.33 2.01
N GLU A 93 -4.55 -11.19 2.45
CA GLU A 93 -4.22 -10.44 3.64
C GLU A 93 -4.44 -8.94 3.44
N VAL A 94 -4.09 -8.42 2.27
CA VAL A 94 -4.33 -7.01 1.92
C VAL A 94 -5.83 -6.72 1.88
N SER A 95 -6.61 -7.61 1.25
CA SER A 95 -8.07 -7.48 1.19
C SER A 95 -8.70 -7.52 2.59
N ALA A 96 -8.20 -8.40 3.44
CA ALA A 96 -8.69 -8.50 4.83
C ALA A 96 -8.39 -7.21 5.62
N ALA A 97 -7.25 -6.60 5.40
CA ALA A 97 -6.90 -5.33 6.04
C ALA A 97 -7.84 -4.21 5.58
N MET A 98 -8.17 -4.16 4.29
CA MET A 98 -9.13 -3.18 3.78
C MET A 98 -10.53 -3.44 4.34
N ASP A 99 -10.95 -4.69 4.46
CA ASP A 99 -12.24 -5.05 5.06
C ASP A 99 -12.31 -4.56 6.51
N THR A 100 -11.22 -4.63 7.24
CA THR A 100 -11.14 -4.12 8.61
C THR A 100 -11.38 -2.61 8.64
N VAL A 101 -10.84 -1.87 7.68
CA VAL A 101 -11.06 -0.42 7.58
C VAL A 101 -12.54 -0.11 7.37
N ILE A 102 -13.22 -0.92 6.55
CA ILE A 102 -14.62 -0.68 6.17
C ILE A 102 -15.59 -1.19 7.22
N SER A 103 -15.36 -2.39 7.73
CA SER A 103 -16.31 -3.12 8.59
C SER A 103 -15.96 -3.12 10.07
N GLY A 104 -14.73 -2.77 10.42
CA GLY A 104 -14.27 -2.80 11.80
C GLY A 104 -13.90 -4.19 12.31
N PHE A 105 -13.71 -5.15 11.42
CA PHE A 105 -13.36 -6.54 11.80
C PHE A 105 -11.99 -6.92 11.32
#